data_1511854bdf4ef8526d5bdd5b0fc093f8
#
_entry.id   1511854bdf4ef8526d5bdd5b0fc093f8
#
_cell.length_a   1.000
_cell.length_b   1.000
_cell.length_c   1.000
_cell.angle_alpha   90.00
_cell.angle_beta   90.00
_cell.angle_gamma   90.00
#
_symmetry.space_group_name_H-M   'P 1'
#
loop_
_entity.id
_entity.type
_entity.pdbx_description
1 polymer ?
#
loop_
_entity_poly.entity_id
_entity_poly.type
_entity_poly.pdbx_seq_one_letter_code
_entity_poly.pdbx_strand_id
1 'polypeptide(L)'
;MSSLTETVEVQRETYRRLVLRKRLILAGLVILLLCSVLLDLALGPASYSFSEVLGALFSPDSASPQVRVVMWDIRLPVALMAVAVGAALSLAGAQMQTILNNPLASPFTLGISAAASFGAALGLAFGVALFPLAAQFMVPLNAFIMAMLSALLIHFLSMRRGVTAETIVLLGIALVFTFNALLALVQFFATEQAVAAVVFWTMGSLTKATWPKLGVICLVILITLPIFAKRAWALTALRLGDDKAASFGINVRSLRFQTLIMVSLLASFPVAFVGTIGFIGLVGPHIARMLIGEDQRFFLPASLLTGSLILSASSVVSKTLIPGAIFPIGVVTSLIGVPFFISLILGGKKNSW
;
A
#
# COMPACT_ATOMS: atom_id res chain seq x y z
N MET A 1 -4.33 12.14 -50.65
CA MET A 1 -5.11 12.56 -49.46
C MET A 1 -5.95 11.43 -48.85
N SER A 2 -6.56 10.52 -49.65
CA SER A 2 -7.38 9.40 -49.15
C SER A 2 -6.59 8.41 -48.27
N SER A 3 -5.36 8.06 -48.60
CA SER A 3 -4.55 7.09 -47.85
C SER A 3 -4.12 7.62 -46.46
N LEU A 4 -3.93 8.94 -46.31
CA LEU A 4 -3.59 9.53 -45.00
C LEU A 4 -4.79 9.56 -44.05
N THR A 5 -5.99 9.86 -44.58
CA THR A 5 -7.24 9.85 -43.81
C THR A 5 -7.58 8.44 -43.32
N GLU A 6 -7.43 7.43 -44.16
CA GLU A 6 -7.63 6.03 -43.84
C GLU A 6 -6.66 5.54 -42.75
N THR A 7 -5.38 5.92 -42.84
CA THR A 7 -4.36 5.61 -41.82
C THR A 7 -4.69 6.23 -40.46
N VAL A 8 -5.17 7.47 -40.43
CA VAL A 8 -5.58 8.18 -39.22
C VAL A 8 -6.82 7.53 -38.57
N GLU A 9 -7.80 7.11 -39.36
CA GLU A 9 -9.00 6.43 -38.85
C GLU A 9 -8.66 5.08 -38.24
N VAL A 10 -7.81 4.27 -38.89
CA VAL A 10 -7.35 2.98 -38.37
C VAL A 10 -6.59 3.15 -37.05
N GLN A 11 -5.71 4.15 -36.97
CA GLN A 11 -4.98 4.45 -35.73
C GLN A 11 -5.92 4.90 -34.61
N ARG A 12 -6.94 5.71 -34.91
CA ARG A 12 -7.94 6.18 -33.95
C ARG A 12 -8.80 5.03 -33.42
N GLU A 13 -9.19 4.10 -34.29
CA GLU A 13 -9.97 2.92 -33.91
C GLU A 13 -9.15 1.97 -33.02
N THR A 14 -7.89 1.71 -33.39
CA THR A 14 -6.95 0.92 -32.60
C THR A 14 -6.76 1.51 -31.20
N TYR A 15 -6.56 2.83 -31.11
CA TYR A 15 -6.45 3.52 -29.82
C TYR A 15 -7.74 3.38 -28.97
N ARG A 16 -8.91 3.53 -29.60
CA ARG A 16 -10.22 3.36 -28.92
C ARG A 16 -10.37 1.96 -28.33
N ARG A 17 -10.01 0.93 -29.12
CA ARG A 17 -10.06 -0.49 -28.66
C ARG A 17 -9.12 -0.72 -27.47
N LEU A 18 -7.89 -0.16 -27.49
CA LEU A 18 -6.95 -0.25 -26.39
C LEU A 18 -7.48 0.43 -25.11
N VAL A 19 -8.06 1.62 -25.24
CA VAL A 19 -8.67 2.33 -24.09
C VAL A 19 -9.86 1.57 -23.54
N LEU A 20 -10.73 1.02 -24.40
CA LEU A 20 -11.87 0.21 -23.98
C LEU A 20 -11.41 -1.04 -23.21
N ARG A 21 -10.42 -1.78 -23.74
CA ARG A 21 -9.84 -2.94 -23.04
C ARG A 21 -9.34 -2.57 -21.64
N LYS A 22 -8.61 -1.45 -21.50
CA LYS A 22 -8.12 -0.98 -20.20
C LYS A 22 -9.27 -0.64 -19.24
N ARG A 23 -10.35 0.00 -19.73
CA ARG A 23 -11.55 0.28 -18.92
C ARG A 23 -12.26 -0.98 -18.47
N LEU A 24 -12.38 -1.99 -19.35
CA LEU A 24 -12.98 -3.27 -19.00
C LEU A 24 -12.17 -4.02 -17.94
N ILE A 25 -10.83 -3.99 -18.01
CA ILE A 25 -9.96 -4.55 -16.96
C ILE A 25 -10.20 -3.86 -15.63
N LEU A 26 -10.26 -2.51 -15.60
CA LEU A 26 -10.55 -1.76 -14.38
C LEU A 26 -11.94 -2.12 -13.81
N ALA A 27 -12.96 -2.22 -14.64
CA ALA A 27 -14.29 -2.65 -14.22
C ALA A 27 -14.28 -4.08 -13.65
N GLY A 28 -13.55 -5.00 -14.27
CA GLY A 28 -13.35 -6.36 -13.76
C GLY A 28 -12.67 -6.39 -12.39
N LEU A 29 -11.63 -5.55 -12.19
CA LEU A 29 -10.96 -5.42 -10.89
C LEU A 29 -11.91 -4.87 -9.80
N VAL A 30 -12.78 -3.92 -10.14
CA VAL A 30 -13.80 -3.41 -9.21
C VAL A 30 -14.78 -4.51 -8.81
N ILE A 31 -15.27 -5.30 -9.77
CA ILE A 31 -16.20 -6.41 -9.49
C ILE A 31 -15.53 -7.45 -8.59
N LEU A 32 -14.28 -7.85 -8.92
CA LEU A 32 -13.51 -8.79 -8.09
C LEU A 32 -13.27 -8.27 -6.68
N LEU A 33 -12.99 -6.97 -6.53
CA LEU A 33 -12.82 -6.34 -5.22
C LEU A 33 -14.12 -6.35 -4.42
N LEU A 34 -15.24 -6.03 -5.03
CA LEU A 34 -16.55 -6.09 -4.37
C LEU A 34 -16.89 -7.52 -3.91
N CYS A 35 -16.66 -8.52 -4.77
CA CYS A 35 -16.81 -9.92 -4.40
C CYS A 35 -15.90 -10.32 -3.22
N SER A 36 -14.62 -9.88 -3.24
CA SER A 36 -13.67 -10.14 -2.16
C SER A 36 -14.11 -9.51 -0.84
N VAL A 37 -14.59 -8.27 -0.86
CA VAL A 37 -15.11 -7.57 0.33
C VAL A 37 -16.33 -8.29 0.90
N LEU A 38 -17.27 -8.71 0.04
CA LEU A 38 -18.44 -9.46 0.48
C LEU A 38 -18.06 -10.81 1.11
N LEU A 39 -17.08 -11.51 0.54
CA LEU A 39 -16.53 -12.73 1.13
C LEU A 39 -15.85 -12.45 2.49
N ASP A 40 -15.10 -11.34 2.60
CA ASP A 40 -14.43 -10.94 3.83
C ASP A 40 -15.42 -10.60 4.95
N LEU A 41 -16.59 -10.08 4.61
CA LEU A 41 -17.69 -9.82 5.54
C LEU A 41 -18.43 -11.10 5.97
N ALA A 42 -18.60 -12.05 5.06
CA ALA A 42 -19.30 -13.31 5.33
C ALA A 42 -18.45 -14.27 6.18
N LEU A 43 -17.15 -14.35 5.87
CA LEU A 43 -16.21 -15.28 6.48
C LEU A 43 -15.57 -14.70 7.76
N GLY A 44 -15.30 -15.56 8.74
CA GLY A 44 -14.64 -15.19 9.99
C GLY A 44 -14.88 -16.21 11.09
N PRO A 45 -14.45 -15.96 12.34
CA PRO A 45 -14.62 -16.88 13.48
C PRO A 45 -16.08 -17.30 13.72
N ALA A 46 -17.04 -16.40 13.45
CA ALA A 46 -18.47 -16.71 13.35
C ALA A 46 -18.87 -16.59 11.87
N SER A 47 -19.35 -17.67 11.25
CA SER A 47 -19.84 -17.64 9.89
C SER A 47 -21.27 -17.11 9.83
N TYR A 48 -21.53 -16.18 8.92
CA TYR A 48 -22.89 -15.69 8.63
C TYR A 48 -23.25 -16.06 7.19
N SER A 49 -24.51 -16.35 6.96
CA SER A 49 -25.03 -16.55 5.59
C SER A 49 -24.94 -15.24 4.79
N PHE A 50 -24.86 -15.39 3.49
CA PHE A 50 -24.77 -14.22 2.60
C PHE A 50 -26.01 -13.30 2.70
N SER A 51 -27.19 -13.89 2.95
CA SER A 51 -28.44 -13.16 3.19
C SER A 51 -28.42 -12.35 4.49
N GLU A 52 -27.83 -12.89 5.56
CA GLU A 52 -27.67 -12.19 6.84
C GLU A 52 -26.70 -10.99 6.70
N VAL A 53 -25.60 -11.20 5.97
CA VAL A 53 -24.63 -10.10 5.68
C VAL A 53 -25.31 -8.97 4.90
N LEU A 54 -26.01 -9.29 3.80
CA LEU A 54 -26.74 -8.30 3.00
C LEU A 54 -27.86 -7.62 3.82
N GLY A 55 -28.63 -8.41 4.59
CA GLY A 55 -29.66 -7.90 5.47
C GLY A 55 -29.09 -6.89 6.49
N ALA A 56 -28.00 -7.24 7.17
CA ALA A 56 -27.35 -6.37 8.14
C ALA A 56 -26.74 -5.11 7.51
N LEU A 57 -26.29 -5.17 6.26
CA LEU A 57 -25.73 -4.01 5.55
C LEU A 57 -26.82 -3.03 5.07
N PHE A 58 -27.89 -3.56 4.44
CA PHE A 58 -28.93 -2.73 3.81
C PHE A 58 -30.13 -2.43 4.70
N SER A 59 -30.34 -3.22 5.75
CA SER A 59 -31.43 -3.08 6.71
C SER A 59 -30.96 -3.34 8.14
N PRO A 60 -30.03 -2.51 8.67
CA PRO A 60 -29.39 -2.78 9.97
C PRO A 60 -30.38 -2.80 11.14
N ASP A 61 -31.51 -2.11 11.02
CA ASP A 61 -32.54 -2.07 12.07
C ASP A 61 -33.40 -3.36 12.13
N SER A 62 -33.39 -4.18 11.06
CA SER A 62 -34.05 -5.49 11.03
C SER A 62 -33.16 -6.62 11.52
N ALA A 63 -31.84 -6.40 11.64
CA ALA A 63 -30.89 -7.39 12.12
C ALA A 63 -30.90 -7.45 13.65
N SER A 64 -30.55 -8.64 14.22
CA SER A 64 -30.36 -8.74 15.67
C SER A 64 -29.28 -7.79 16.17
N PRO A 65 -29.37 -7.25 17.39
CA PRO A 65 -28.36 -6.33 17.93
C PRO A 65 -26.93 -6.87 17.86
N GLN A 66 -26.76 -8.18 18.07
CA GLN A 66 -25.47 -8.85 18.00
C GLN A 66 -24.89 -8.85 16.57
N VAL A 67 -25.70 -9.19 15.57
CA VAL A 67 -25.30 -9.20 14.15
C VAL A 67 -24.96 -7.77 13.68
N ARG A 68 -25.75 -6.78 14.10
CA ARG A 68 -25.50 -5.39 13.81
C ARG A 68 -24.13 -4.92 14.32
N VAL A 69 -23.83 -5.15 15.61
CA VAL A 69 -22.54 -4.77 16.20
C VAL A 69 -21.39 -5.50 15.50
N VAL A 70 -21.49 -6.80 15.27
CA VAL A 70 -20.43 -7.57 14.59
C VAL A 70 -20.19 -7.05 13.17
N MET A 71 -21.23 -6.73 12.42
CA MET A 71 -21.09 -6.26 11.05
C MET A 71 -20.57 -4.82 10.98
N TRP A 72 -21.16 -3.88 11.71
CA TRP A 72 -20.86 -2.46 11.56
C TRP A 72 -19.68 -1.97 12.39
N ASP A 73 -19.44 -2.54 13.58
CA ASP A 73 -18.38 -2.06 14.47
C ASP A 73 -17.10 -2.90 14.37
N ILE A 74 -17.19 -4.15 13.87
CA ILE A 74 -16.02 -5.04 13.78
C ILE A 74 -15.69 -5.36 12.32
N ARG A 75 -16.58 -6.03 11.57
CA ARG A 75 -16.23 -6.60 10.25
C ARG A 75 -16.09 -5.54 9.16
N LEU A 76 -17.02 -4.64 9.07
CA LEU A 76 -17.02 -3.62 8.02
C LEU A 76 -15.80 -2.69 8.12
N PRO A 77 -15.42 -2.15 9.30
CA PRO A 77 -14.17 -1.42 9.45
C PRO A 77 -12.94 -2.22 9.05
N VAL A 78 -12.85 -3.51 9.40
CA VAL A 78 -11.73 -4.40 9.05
C VAL A 78 -11.65 -4.64 7.55
N ALA A 79 -12.76 -4.98 6.90
CA ALA A 79 -12.80 -5.22 5.46
C ALA A 79 -12.47 -3.96 4.65
N LEU A 80 -13.05 -2.82 5.01
CA LEU A 80 -12.75 -1.54 4.37
C LEU A 80 -11.33 -1.06 4.67
N MET A 81 -10.78 -1.36 5.86
CA MET A 81 -9.39 -1.08 6.17
C MET A 81 -8.45 -1.90 5.29
N ALA A 82 -8.75 -3.17 5.00
CA ALA A 82 -7.98 -3.98 4.05
C ALA A 82 -7.96 -3.31 2.66
N VAL A 83 -9.10 -2.85 2.19
CA VAL A 83 -9.22 -2.13 0.91
C VAL A 83 -8.38 -0.85 0.92
N ALA A 84 -8.55 0.01 1.94
CA ALA A 84 -7.88 1.30 2.00
C ALA A 84 -6.37 1.18 2.19
N VAL A 85 -5.91 0.29 3.07
CA VAL A 85 -4.47 0.01 3.29
C VAL A 85 -3.85 -0.59 2.03
N GLY A 86 -4.52 -1.55 1.40
CA GLY A 86 -4.08 -2.15 0.13
C GLY A 86 -3.93 -1.11 -0.97
N ALA A 87 -4.92 -0.22 -1.11
CA ALA A 87 -4.90 0.91 -2.03
C ALA A 87 -3.72 1.84 -1.77
N ALA A 88 -3.55 2.28 -0.50
CA ALA A 88 -2.52 3.23 -0.11
C ALA A 88 -1.10 2.68 -0.34
N LEU A 89 -0.83 1.46 0.13
CA LEU A 89 0.49 0.83 -0.01
C LEU A 89 0.83 0.53 -1.47
N SER A 90 -0.13 0.06 -2.26
CA SER A 90 0.09 -0.21 -3.68
C SER A 90 0.28 1.08 -4.48
N LEU A 91 -0.49 2.13 -4.21
CA LEU A 91 -0.32 3.44 -4.83
C LEU A 91 1.05 4.04 -4.47
N ALA A 92 1.46 3.94 -3.20
CA ALA A 92 2.79 4.35 -2.74
C ALA A 92 3.90 3.60 -3.48
N GLY A 93 3.77 2.28 -3.60
CA GLY A 93 4.71 1.44 -4.35
C GLY A 93 4.79 1.80 -5.84
N ALA A 94 3.64 1.99 -6.49
CA ALA A 94 3.55 2.37 -7.91
C ALA A 94 4.32 3.68 -8.19
N GLN A 95 4.13 4.68 -7.33
CA GLN A 95 4.80 5.95 -7.48
C GLN A 95 6.28 5.88 -7.13
N MET A 96 6.65 5.09 -6.13
CA MET A 96 8.06 4.84 -5.80
C MET A 96 8.80 4.20 -6.97
N GLN A 97 8.22 3.13 -7.56
CA GLN A 97 8.77 2.47 -8.75
C GLN A 97 8.91 3.45 -9.94
N THR A 98 7.96 4.37 -10.08
CA THR A 98 7.97 5.36 -11.17
C THR A 98 9.10 6.37 -10.99
N ILE A 99 9.24 6.98 -9.81
CA ILE A 99 10.24 8.06 -9.59
C ILE A 99 11.68 7.55 -9.46
N LEU A 100 11.87 6.29 -9.06
CA LEU A 100 13.18 5.64 -8.99
C LEU A 100 13.50 4.85 -10.27
N ASN A 101 12.57 4.80 -11.22
CA ASN A 101 12.67 3.97 -12.42
C ASN A 101 13.14 2.54 -12.10
N ASN A 102 12.67 1.99 -10.99
CA ASN A 102 13.05 0.69 -10.48
C ASN A 102 11.80 -0.10 -10.06
N PRO A 103 11.47 -1.21 -10.75
CA PRO A 103 10.28 -2.00 -10.46
C PRO A 103 10.31 -2.71 -9.10
N LEU A 104 11.48 -2.79 -8.46
CA LEU A 104 11.69 -3.41 -7.15
C LEU A 104 11.60 -2.40 -6.00
N ALA A 105 11.45 -1.12 -6.30
CA ALA A 105 11.34 -0.09 -5.28
C ALA A 105 9.98 -0.15 -4.57
N SER A 106 10.01 0.00 -3.26
CA SER A 106 8.82 0.07 -2.41
C SER A 106 9.10 0.94 -1.18
N PRO A 107 8.07 1.43 -0.48
CA PRO A 107 8.26 2.13 0.79
C PRO A 107 9.01 1.30 1.85
N PHE A 108 8.91 -0.03 1.77
CA PHE A 108 9.65 -0.94 2.65
C PHE A 108 11.16 -0.86 2.42
N THR A 109 11.60 -0.84 1.17
CA THR A 109 13.03 -0.76 0.82
C THR A 109 13.68 0.56 1.22
N LEU A 110 12.87 1.58 1.55
CA LEU A 110 13.34 2.87 2.07
C LEU A 110 13.35 2.96 3.61
N GLY A 111 13.20 1.85 4.31
CA GLY A 111 13.27 1.81 5.77
C GLY A 111 12.08 2.41 6.50
N ILE A 112 11.01 2.85 5.81
CA ILE A 112 9.82 3.46 6.44
C ILE A 112 9.18 2.49 7.44
N SER A 113 9.05 1.21 7.08
CA SER A 113 8.45 0.20 7.96
C SER A 113 9.34 -0.18 9.14
N ALA A 114 10.67 -0.26 8.93
CA ALA A 114 11.62 -0.53 10.02
C ALA A 114 11.64 0.63 11.03
N ALA A 115 11.63 1.86 10.55
CA ALA A 115 11.53 3.05 11.38
C ALA A 115 10.21 3.10 12.17
N ALA A 116 9.07 2.77 11.53
CA ALA A 116 7.78 2.66 12.20
C ALA A 116 7.80 1.60 13.31
N SER A 117 8.42 0.45 13.06
CA SER A 117 8.56 -0.63 14.05
C SER A 117 9.38 -0.19 15.26
N PHE A 118 10.48 0.52 15.03
CA PHE A 118 11.26 1.11 16.11
C PHE A 118 10.45 2.14 16.91
N GLY A 119 9.73 3.05 16.24
CA GLY A 119 8.86 4.02 16.90
C GLY A 119 7.76 3.38 17.74
N ALA A 120 7.09 2.34 17.22
CA ALA A 120 6.10 1.56 17.94
C ALA A 120 6.71 0.86 19.17
N ALA A 121 7.90 0.29 19.01
CA ALA A 121 8.61 -0.42 20.07
C ALA A 121 8.96 0.50 21.25
N LEU A 122 9.34 1.75 21.01
CA LEU A 122 9.58 2.74 22.08
C LEU A 122 8.33 2.95 22.96
N GLY A 123 7.15 3.04 22.32
CA GLY A 123 5.89 3.15 23.04
C GLY A 123 5.49 1.87 23.77
N LEU A 124 5.62 0.72 23.12
CA LEU A 124 5.21 -0.58 23.67
C LEU A 124 6.14 -1.06 24.79
N ALA A 125 7.45 -0.84 24.65
CA ALA A 125 8.44 -1.35 25.62
C ALA A 125 8.64 -0.42 26.81
N PHE A 126 8.65 0.88 26.59
CA PHE A 126 9.06 1.86 27.61
C PHE A 126 7.98 2.90 27.92
N GLY A 127 6.84 2.87 27.24
CA GLY A 127 5.79 3.89 27.41
C GLY A 127 6.23 5.28 26.94
N VAL A 128 7.29 5.37 26.12
CA VAL A 128 7.79 6.66 25.62
C VAL A 128 6.80 7.23 24.61
N ALA A 129 6.30 8.43 24.87
CA ALA A 129 5.50 9.21 23.94
C ALA A 129 6.39 10.30 23.30
N LEU A 130 6.68 10.18 22.00
CA LEU A 130 7.43 11.19 21.26
C LEU A 130 6.65 12.49 21.10
N PHE A 131 5.34 12.44 21.28
CA PHE A 131 4.46 13.59 21.29
C PHE A 131 3.38 13.43 22.37
N PRO A 132 3.10 14.45 23.18
CA PRO A 132 2.18 14.35 24.33
C PRO A 132 0.71 14.39 23.90
N LEU A 133 0.22 13.27 23.34
CA LEU A 133 -1.20 13.03 23.06
C LEU A 133 -1.75 11.94 23.98
N ALA A 134 -3.06 11.71 23.88
CA ALA A 134 -3.73 10.65 24.63
C ALA A 134 -3.03 9.30 24.43
N ALA A 135 -2.92 8.50 25.52
CA ALA A 135 -2.16 7.25 25.57
C ALA A 135 -2.54 6.25 24.45
N GLN A 136 -3.81 6.25 24.03
CA GLN A 136 -4.29 5.40 22.94
C GLN A 136 -3.65 5.69 21.56
N PHE A 137 -3.10 6.88 21.36
CA PHE A 137 -2.43 7.27 20.10
C PHE A 137 -0.90 7.20 20.19
N MET A 138 -0.34 6.89 21.35
CA MET A 138 1.10 6.88 21.57
C MET A 138 1.84 5.98 20.57
N VAL A 139 1.44 4.72 20.46
CA VAL A 139 2.09 3.75 19.57
C VAL A 139 1.91 4.12 18.09
N PRO A 140 0.70 4.41 17.58
CA PRO A 140 0.53 4.85 16.19
C PRO A 140 1.28 6.13 15.87
N LEU A 141 1.30 7.09 16.78
CA LEU A 141 1.97 8.37 16.55
C LEU A 141 3.49 8.22 16.52
N ASN A 142 4.06 7.47 17.45
CA ASN A 142 5.50 7.16 17.45
C ASN A 142 5.90 6.45 16.16
N ALA A 143 5.14 5.45 15.72
CA ALA A 143 5.37 4.74 14.47
C ALA A 143 5.32 5.70 13.27
N PHE A 144 4.33 6.58 13.22
CA PHE A 144 4.18 7.58 12.16
C PHE A 144 5.35 8.58 12.15
N ILE A 145 5.73 9.14 13.31
CA ILE A 145 6.82 10.12 13.43
C ILE A 145 8.13 9.49 12.93
N MET A 146 8.47 8.29 13.39
CA MET A 146 9.72 7.63 12.99
C MET A 146 9.70 7.24 11.51
N ALA A 147 8.56 6.79 10.97
CA ALA A 147 8.38 6.55 9.54
C ALA A 147 8.60 7.82 8.70
N MET A 148 8.02 8.94 9.12
CA MET A 148 8.20 10.24 8.44
C MET A 148 9.62 10.76 8.58
N LEU A 149 10.27 10.59 9.73
CA LEU A 149 11.69 10.94 9.90
C LEU A 149 12.59 10.17 8.95
N SER A 150 12.38 8.86 8.81
CA SER A 150 13.11 8.02 7.84
C SER A 150 12.93 8.55 6.41
N ALA A 151 11.69 8.85 6.02
CA ALA A 151 11.36 9.38 4.70
C ALA A 151 11.99 10.77 4.46
N LEU A 152 11.94 11.67 5.43
CA LEU A 152 12.56 12.99 5.36
C LEU A 152 14.07 12.89 5.28
N LEU A 153 14.69 11.98 6.04
CA LEU A 153 16.14 11.76 5.99
C LEU A 153 16.59 11.33 4.60
N ILE A 154 15.91 10.36 4.00
CA ILE A 154 16.16 9.96 2.59
C ILE A 154 15.99 11.16 1.67
N HIS A 155 14.92 11.94 1.86
CA HIS A 155 14.70 13.12 1.03
C HIS A 155 15.85 14.11 1.11
N PHE A 156 16.26 14.52 2.32
CA PHE A 156 17.37 15.47 2.50
C PHE A 156 18.69 14.95 1.91
N LEU A 157 18.95 13.66 2.08
CA LEU A 157 20.13 13.02 1.49
C LEU A 157 20.04 12.97 -0.04
N SER A 158 18.84 12.71 -0.60
CA SER A 158 18.63 12.67 -2.06
C SER A 158 18.76 14.03 -2.75
N MET A 159 18.67 15.13 -2.00
CA MET A 159 18.85 16.48 -2.56
C MET A 159 20.33 16.86 -2.77
N ARG A 160 21.29 16.10 -2.25
CA ARG A 160 22.71 16.37 -2.45
C ARG A 160 23.11 16.14 -3.92
N ARG A 161 24.11 16.87 -4.39
CA ARG A 161 24.64 16.73 -5.75
C ARG A 161 25.22 15.32 -5.95
N GLY A 162 24.94 14.70 -7.09
CA GLY A 162 25.47 13.39 -7.46
C GLY A 162 24.71 12.19 -6.89
N VAL A 163 23.57 12.39 -6.19
CA VAL A 163 22.75 11.28 -5.70
C VAL A 163 21.86 10.75 -6.82
N THR A 164 22.06 9.47 -7.16
CA THR A 164 21.29 8.72 -8.16
C THR A 164 20.15 7.92 -7.51
N ALA A 165 19.28 7.32 -8.32
CA ALA A 165 18.22 6.42 -7.83
C ALA A 165 18.82 5.22 -7.07
N GLU A 166 19.94 4.68 -7.54
CA GLU A 166 20.64 3.58 -6.84
C GLU A 166 21.14 4.01 -5.46
N THR A 167 21.69 5.22 -5.34
CA THR A 167 22.13 5.77 -4.05
C THR A 167 20.96 5.88 -3.07
N ILE A 168 19.76 6.27 -3.54
CA ILE A 168 18.55 6.34 -2.69
C ILE A 168 18.18 4.95 -2.19
N VAL A 169 18.26 3.93 -3.02
CA VAL A 169 18.00 2.53 -2.62
C VAL A 169 19.02 2.06 -1.58
N LEU A 170 20.32 2.32 -1.79
CA LEU A 170 21.36 1.96 -0.82
C LEU A 170 21.18 2.68 0.52
N LEU A 171 20.82 3.96 0.53
CA LEU A 171 20.47 4.68 1.73
C LEU A 171 19.27 4.05 2.45
N GLY A 172 18.26 3.65 1.69
CA GLY A 172 17.09 2.94 2.23
C GLY A 172 17.50 1.64 2.93
N ILE A 173 18.34 0.83 2.30
CA ILE A 173 18.86 -0.40 2.90
C ILE A 173 19.64 -0.10 4.19
N ALA A 174 20.50 0.91 4.20
CA ALA A 174 21.25 1.32 5.38
C ALA A 174 20.30 1.72 6.54
N LEU A 175 19.20 2.45 6.23
CA LEU A 175 18.19 2.80 7.22
C LEU A 175 17.41 1.57 7.73
N VAL A 176 17.10 0.60 6.87
CA VAL A 176 16.49 -0.68 7.31
C VAL A 176 17.36 -1.35 8.35
N PHE A 177 18.66 -1.51 8.08
CA PHE A 177 19.60 -2.14 9.03
C PHE A 177 19.73 -1.31 10.31
N THR A 178 19.83 0.02 10.21
CA THR A 178 19.93 0.91 11.37
C THR A 178 18.71 0.78 12.28
N PHE A 179 17.50 0.91 11.73
CA PHE A 179 16.28 0.80 12.53
C PHE A 179 16.02 -0.59 13.07
N ASN A 180 16.40 -1.65 12.34
CA ASN A 180 16.33 -3.01 12.86
C ASN A 180 17.33 -3.23 14.02
N ALA A 181 18.55 -2.68 13.95
CA ALA A 181 19.48 -2.71 15.06
C ALA A 181 18.96 -1.95 16.29
N LEU A 182 18.38 -0.76 16.08
CA LEU A 182 17.74 0.01 17.15
C LEU A 182 16.52 -0.71 17.74
N LEU A 183 15.73 -1.38 16.92
CA LEU A 183 14.61 -2.21 17.37
C LEU A 183 15.11 -3.38 18.23
N ALA A 184 16.16 -4.09 17.79
CA ALA A 184 16.78 -5.16 18.56
C ALA A 184 17.32 -4.67 19.91
N LEU A 185 17.90 -3.46 19.94
CA LEU A 185 18.37 -2.83 21.18
C LEU A 185 17.20 -2.55 22.15
N VAL A 186 16.08 -2.03 21.65
CA VAL A 186 14.86 -1.84 22.45
C VAL A 186 14.38 -3.17 23.01
N GLN A 187 14.32 -4.21 22.18
CA GLN A 187 13.88 -5.55 22.60
C GLN A 187 14.82 -6.17 23.65
N PHE A 188 16.12 -5.90 23.57
CA PHE A 188 17.11 -6.39 24.53
C PHE A 188 16.87 -5.85 25.95
N PHE A 189 16.46 -4.58 26.08
CA PHE A 189 16.18 -3.95 27.39
C PHE A 189 14.71 -4.07 27.82
N ALA A 190 13.82 -4.58 26.96
CA ALA A 190 12.40 -4.70 27.25
C ALA A 190 12.06 -5.95 28.08
N THR A 191 10.91 -5.93 28.73
CA THR A 191 10.33 -7.14 29.38
C THR A 191 9.85 -8.14 28.31
N GLU A 192 9.74 -9.42 28.67
CA GLU A 192 9.27 -10.47 27.77
C GLU A 192 7.88 -10.15 27.18
N GLN A 193 6.95 -9.62 28.01
CA GLN A 193 5.63 -9.21 27.55
C GLN A 193 5.70 -8.06 26.53
N ALA A 194 6.59 -7.10 26.74
CA ALA A 194 6.79 -5.99 25.80
C ALA A 194 7.42 -6.49 24.48
N VAL A 195 8.38 -7.40 24.54
CA VAL A 195 8.95 -8.05 23.34
C VAL A 195 7.85 -8.75 22.56
N ALA A 196 7.00 -9.55 23.20
CA ALA A 196 5.87 -10.21 22.56
C ALA A 196 4.94 -9.19 21.90
N ALA A 197 4.58 -8.10 22.58
CA ALA A 197 3.73 -7.04 22.03
C ALA A 197 4.35 -6.37 20.78
N VAL A 198 5.67 -6.12 20.79
CA VAL A 198 6.41 -5.58 19.65
C VAL A 198 6.40 -6.57 18.48
N VAL A 199 6.65 -7.85 18.73
CA VAL A 199 6.62 -8.90 17.69
C VAL A 199 5.25 -8.97 17.04
N PHE A 200 4.15 -9.05 17.83
CA PHE A 200 2.79 -9.04 17.28
C PHE A 200 2.46 -7.75 16.52
N TRP A 201 2.97 -6.61 16.98
CA TRP A 201 2.77 -5.36 16.26
C TRP A 201 3.46 -5.38 14.88
N THR A 202 4.69 -5.90 14.80
CA THR A 202 5.45 -6.00 13.56
C THR A 202 4.90 -7.01 12.56
N MET A 203 4.08 -7.96 13.00
CA MET A 203 3.39 -8.91 12.11
C MET A 203 2.20 -8.29 11.37
N GLY A 204 1.74 -7.10 11.80
CA GLY A 204 0.58 -6.41 11.21
C GLY A 204 -0.75 -7.06 11.56
N SER A 205 -1.77 -6.24 11.82
CA SER A 205 -3.13 -6.72 12.14
C SER A 205 -4.19 -5.73 11.69
N LEU A 206 -5.16 -6.22 10.94
CA LEU A 206 -6.34 -5.44 10.54
C LEU A 206 -7.39 -5.36 11.66
N THR A 207 -7.30 -6.20 12.70
CA THR A 207 -8.27 -6.20 13.82
C THR A 207 -8.23 -4.92 14.66
N LYS A 208 -7.19 -4.09 14.49
CA LYS A 208 -7.06 -2.76 15.09
C LYS A 208 -7.80 -1.66 14.32
N ALA A 209 -8.53 -2.02 13.26
CA ALA A 209 -9.29 -1.10 12.43
C ALA A 209 -10.42 -0.45 13.23
N THR A 210 -10.60 0.85 13.03
CA THR A 210 -11.72 1.64 13.55
C THR A 210 -12.15 2.65 12.51
N TRP A 211 -13.38 3.13 12.57
CA TRP A 211 -13.89 4.13 11.63
C TRP A 211 -13.02 5.40 11.55
N PRO A 212 -12.53 6.00 12.67
CA PRO A 212 -11.65 7.15 12.60
C PRO A 212 -10.32 6.88 11.87
N LYS A 213 -9.67 5.73 12.15
CA LYS A 213 -8.42 5.35 11.48
C LYS A 213 -8.62 5.13 9.99
N LEU A 214 -9.72 4.47 9.62
CA LEU A 214 -10.13 4.29 8.22
C LEU A 214 -10.34 5.64 7.53
N GLY A 215 -11.06 6.57 8.19
CA GLY A 215 -11.28 7.92 7.68
C GLY A 215 -9.98 8.66 7.37
N VAL A 216 -8.97 8.55 8.25
CA VAL A 216 -7.65 9.17 8.02
C VAL A 216 -6.96 8.58 6.78
N ILE A 217 -6.93 7.25 6.61
CA ILE A 217 -6.32 6.61 5.43
C ILE A 217 -7.06 7.03 4.15
N CYS A 218 -8.39 6.98 4.17
CA CYS A 218 -9.22 7.44 3.04
C CYS A 218 -8.94 8.90 2.69
N LEU A 219 -8.81 9.79 3.68
CA LEU A 219 -8.47 11.19 3.47
C LEU A 219 -7.10 11.35 2.80
N VAL A 220 -6.10 10.61 3.24
CA VAL A 220 -4.76 10.63 2.63
C VAL A 220 -4.82 10.17 1.17
N ILE A 221 -5.57 9.11 0.87
CA ILE A 221 -5.76 8.65 -0.52
C ILE A 221 -6.50 9.72 -1.34
N LEU A 222 -7.57 10.31 -0.81
CA LEU A 222 -8.37 11.34 -1.48
C LEU A 222 -7.57 12.62 -1.77
N ILE A 223 -6.57 12.95 -0.96
CA ILE A 223 -5.67 14.08 -1.21
C ILE A 223 -4.60 13.70 -2.22
N THR A 224 -3.96 12.56 -2.07
CA THR A 224 -2.78 12.18 -2.86
C THR A 224 -3.13 11.73 -4.28
N LEU A 225 -4.22 10.99 -4.46
CA LEU A 225 -4.63 10.44 -5.76
C LEU A 225 -4.92 11.54 -6.81
N PRO A 226 -5.67 12.61 -6.54
CA PRO A 226 -5.84 13.71 -7.49
C PRO A 226 -4.55 14.44 -7.83
N ILE A 227 -3.62 14.57 -6.87
CA ILE A 227 -2.31 15.19 -7.11
C ILE A 227 -1.51 14.34 -8.10
N PHE A 228 -1.47 13.02 -7.93
CA PHE A 228 -0.83 12.11 -8.88
C PHE A 228 -1.53 12.11 -10.23
N ALA A 229 -2.86 12.11 -10.26
CA ALA A 229 -3.64 12.15 -11.49
C ALA A 229 -3.37 13.42 -12.32
N LYS A 230 -3.28 14.59 -11.68
CA LYS A 230 -2.88 15.84 -12.34
C LYS A 230 -1.47 15.78 -12.92
N ARG A 231 -0.58 14.97 -12.34
CA ARG A 231 0.82 14.82 -12.76
C ARG A 231 1.06 13.54 -13.58
N ALA A 232 0.00 12.82 -13.95
CA ALA A 232 0.10 11.55 -14.64
C ALA A 232 0.98 11.61 -15.90
N TRP A 233 0.91 12.69 -16.67
CA TRP A 233 1.76 12.90 -17.85
C TRP A 233 3.24 13.05 -17.46
N ALA A 234 3.56 13.91 -16.49
CA ALA A 234 4.93 14.12 -16.04
C ALA A 234 5.55 12.85 -15.43
N LEU A 235 4.75 12.10 -14.66
CA LEU A 235 5.15 10.81 -14.08
C LEU A 235 5.36 9.74 -15.17
N THR A 236 4.55 9.74 -16.24
CA THR A 236 4.76 8.85 -17.38
C THR A 236 6.04 9.23 -18.14
N ALA A 237 6.29 10.52 -18.35
CA ALA A 237 7.49 11.01 -19.03
C ALA A 237 8.77 10.67 -18.25
N LEU A 238 8.72 10.65 -16.91
CA LEU A 238 9.86 10.30 -16.06
C LEU A 238 10.37 8.85 -16.29
N ARG A 239 9.51 7.96 -16.78
CA ARG A 239 9.89 6.59 -17.17
C ARG A 239 10.82 6.52 -18.37
N LEU A 240 10.90 7.59 -19.16
CA LEU A 240 11.82 7.71 -20.31
C LEU A 240 13.25 8.11 -19.89
N GLY A 241 13.45 8.37 -18.60
CA GLY A 241 14.71 8.85 -18.01
C GLY A 241 14.68 10.34 -17.70
N ASP A 242 15.57 10.76 -16.79
CA ASP A 242 15.62 12.13 -16.25
C ASP A 242 15.90 13.18 -17.33
N ASP A 243 16.86 12.90 -18.21
CA ASP A 243 17.27 13.84 -19.28
C ASP A 243 16.12 14.10 -20.27
N LYS A 244 15.41 13.03 -20.67
CA LYS A 244 14.24 13.15 -21.55
C LYS A 244 13.09 13.87 -20.86
N ALA A 245 12.82 13.56 -19.59
CA ALA A 245 11.80 14.26 -18.83
C ALA A 245 12.13 15.76 -18.70
N ALA A 246 13.40 16.10 -18.43
CA ALA A 246 13.86 17.47 -18.36
C ALA A 246 13.74 18.20 -19.72
N SER A 247 14.00 17.54 -20.85
CA SER A 247 13.82 18.12 -22.18
C SER A 247 12.36 18.46 -22.52
N PHE A 248 11.39 17.81 -21.86
CA PHE A 248 9.97 18.15 -21.91
C PHE A 248 9.57 19.28 -20.95
N GLY A 249 10.54 19.95 -20.30
CA GLY A 249 10.29 21.04 -19.34
C GLY A 249 9.86 20.58 -17.95
N ILE A 250 10.02 19.30 -17.61
CA ILE A 250 9.64 18.77 -16.31
C ILE A 250 10.77 19.04 -15.30
N ASN A 251 10.45 19.70 -14.19
CA ASN A 251 11.36 19.80 -13.07
C ASN A 251 11.40 18.47 -12.30
N VAL A 252 12.29 17.56 -12.71
CA VAL A 252 12.42 16.21 -12.18
C VAL A 252 12.67 16.21 -10.68
N ARG A 253 13.52 17.12 -10.18
CA ARG A 253 13.84 17.23 -8.74
C ARG A 253 12.61 17.57 -7.91
N SER A 254 11.83 18.56 -8.34
CA SER A 254 10.60 18.97 -7.65
C SER A 254 9.53 17.88 -7.72
N LEU A 255 9.39 17.22 -8.87
CA LEU A 255 8.43 16.12 -9.05
C LEU A 255 8.76 14.94 -8.13
N ARG A 256 10.03 14.52 -8.06
CA ARG A 256 10.49 13.47 -7.14
C ARG A 256 10.22 13.82 -5.68
N PHE A 257 10.59 15.02 -5.27
CA PHE A 257 10.38 15.48 -3.90
C PHE A 257 8.92 15.38 -3.48
N GLN A 258 8.04 16.00 -4.25
CA GLN A 258 6.63 16.02 -3.92
C GLN A 258 6.01 14.62 -3.95
N THR A 259 6.46 13.76 -4.88
CA THR A 259 6.02 12.37 -4.93
C THR A 259 6.51 11.59 -3.72
N LEU A 260 7.77 11.76 -3.28
CA LEU A 260 8.30 11.12 -2.08
C LEU A 260 7.51 11.47 -0.82
N ILE A 261 7.13 12.75 -0.63
CA ILE A 261 6.28 13.15 0.49
C ILE A 261 4.93 12.43 0.45
N MET A 262 4.25 12.42 -0.71
CA MET A 262 2.95 11.75 -0.85
C MET A 262 3.05 10.24 -0.61
N VAL A 263 4.09 9.60 -1.13
CA VAL A 263 4.39 8.17 -0.90
C VAL A 263 4.62 7.89 0.58
N SER A 264 5.35 8.77 1.26
CA SER A 264 5.63 8.63 2.69
C SER A 264 4.35 8.72 3.53
N LEU A 265 3.44 9.64 3.22
CA LEU A 265 2.13 9.72 3.87
C LEU A 265 1.31 8.46 3.60
N LEU A 266 1.23 8.00 2.32
CA LEU A 266 0.50 6.80 1.93
C LEU A 266 1.06 5.51 2.56
N ALA A 267 2.32 5.46 2.95
CA ALA A 267 2.93 4.32 3.61
C ALA A 267 2.86 4.44 5.15
N SER A 268 3.15 5.63 5.71
CA SER A 268 3.31 5.81 7.16
C SER A 268 1.99 5.69 7.91
N PHE A 269 0.87 6.25 7.40
CA PHE A 269 -0.43 6.13 8.07
C PHE A 269 -0.93 4.68 8.16
N PRO A 270 -0.96 3.89 7.05
CA PRO A 270 -1.31 2.48 7.15
C PRO A 270 -0.44 1.72 8.16
N VAL A 271 0.89 1.83 8.05
CA VAL A 271 1.81 1.13 8.95
C VAL A 271 1.60 1.54 10.42
N ALA A 272 1.37 2.81 10.70
CA ALA A 272 1.10 3.31 12.05
C ALA A 272 -0.16 2.68 12.68
N PHE A 273 -1.21 2.45 11.89
CA PHE A 273 -2.49 1.98 12.39
C PHE A 273 -2.62 0.45 12.43
N VAL A 274 -2.07 -0.25 11.43
CA VAL A 274 -2.24 -1.71 11.30
C VAL A 274 -0.94 -2.50 11.44
N GLY A 275 0.18 -1.85 11.71
CA GLY A 275 1.50 -2.47 11.75
C GLY A 275 2.08 -2.69 10.35
N THR A 276 3.16 -3.47 10.26
CA THR A 276 3.86 -3.64 8.98
C THR A 276 3.14 -4.66 8.10
N ILE A 277 2.90 -4.29 6.84
CA ILE A 277 2.30 -5.16 5.82
C ILE A 277 3.20 -5.11 4.58
N GLY A 278 3.95 -6.19 4.36
CA GLY A 278 4.90 -6.30 3.26
C GLY A 278 4.25 -6.67 1.92
N PHE A 279 5.04 -6.56 0.87
CA PHE A 279 4.77 -7.02 -0.50
C PHE A 279 3.64 -6.30 -1.25
N ILE A 280 2.62 -5.73 -0.61
CA ILE A 280 1.50 -5.07 -1.30
C ILE A 280 1.99 -3.94 -2.23
N GLY A 281 2.93 -3.13 -1.74
CA GLY A 281 3.55 -2.04 -2.53
C GLY A 281 4.49 -2.52 -3.65
N LEU A 282 4.80 -3.81 -3.72
CA LEU A 282 5.57 -4.43 -4.81
C LEU A 282 4.66 -5.16 -5.78
N VAL A 283 3.86 -6.08 -5.27
CA VAL A 283 3.02 -7.01 -6.06
C VAL A 283 1.86 -6.28 -6.74
N GLY A 284 1.18 -5.38 -6.01
CA GLY A 284 0.03 -4.64 -6.55
C GLY A 284 0.38 -3.86 -7.82
N PRO A 285 1.38 -2.95 -7.78
CA PRO A 285 1.81 -2.21 -8.97
C PRO A 285 2.33 -3.11 -10.08
N HIS A 286 3.00 -4.22 -9.74
CA HIS A 286 3.52 -5.14 -10.75
C HIS A 286 2.40 -5.81 -11.54
N ILE A 287 1.37 -6.34 -10.84
CA ILE A 287 0.18 -6.91 -11.50
C ILE A 287 -0.54 -5.84 -12.33
N ALA A 288 -0.70 -4.62 -11.80
CA ALA A 288 -1.30 -3.53 -12.54
C ALA A 288 -0.55 -3.22 -13.84
N ARG A 289 0.79 -3.23 -13.80
CA ARG A 289 1.66 -3.03 -14.97
C ARG A 289 1.48 -4.11 -16.02
N MET A 290 1.41 -5.38 -15.60
CA MET A 290 1.18 -6.51 -16.51
C MET A 290 -0.19 -6.44 -17.20
N LEU A 291 -1.22 -5.97 -16.50
CA LEU A 291 -2.59 -5.89 -17.03
C LEU A 291 -2.83 -4.70 -17.95
N ILE A 292 -2.27 -3.53 -17.62
CA ILE A 292 -2.66 -2.23 -18.21
C ILE A 292 -1.47 -1.50 -18.86
N GLY A 293 -0.24 -1.84 -18.47
CA GLY A 293 0.97 -1.11 -18.85
C GLY A 293 1.26 0.08 -17.94
N GLU A 294 2.15 0.98 -18.38
CA GLU A 294 2.76 2.03 -17.54
C GLU A 294 2.14 3.42 -17.69
N ASP A 295 1.12 3.59 -18.54
CA ASP A 295 0.41 4.86 -18.67
C ASP A 295 -0.29 5.21 -17.36
N GLN A 296 0.21 6.23 -16.67
CA GLN A 296 -0.23 6.62 -15.33
C GLN A 296 -1.73 6.91 -15.22
N ARG A 297 -2.39 7.30 -16.31
CA ARG A 297 -3.84 7.52 -16.35
C ARG A 297 -4.65 6.25 -16.01
N PHE A 298 -4.12 5.08 -16.38
CA PHE A 298 -4.72 3.77 -16.12
C PHE A 298 -3.97 2.99 -15.06
N PHE A 299 -2.64 3.19 -14.97
CA PHE A 299 -1.77 2.49 -14.03
C PHE A 299 -2.07 2.87 -12.56
N LEU A 300 -2.35 4.17 -12.28
CA LEU A 300 -2.72 4.62 -10.94
C LEU A 300 -3.97 3.91 -10.40
N PRO A 301 -5.15 3.98 -11.07
CA PRO A 301 -6.34 3.29 -10.59
C PRO A 301 -6.18 1.76 -10.60
N ALA A 302 -5.45 1.19 -11.55
CA ALA A 302 -5.18 -0.25 -11.55
C ALA A 302 -4.34 -0.67 -10.36
N SER A 303 -3.28 0.07 -10.03
CA SER A 303 -2.43 -0.21 -8.86
C SER A 303 -3.21 -0.12 -7.55
N LEU A 304 -4.06 0.90 -7.42
CA LEU A 304 -4.96 1.05 -6.29
C LEU A 304 -5.87 -0.18 -6.14
N LEU A 305 -6.56 -0.58 -7.21
CA LEU A 305 -7.51 -1.69 -7.21
C LEU A 305 -6.82 -3.06 -6.98
N THR A 306 -5.68 -3.30 -7.61
CA THR A 306 -4.92 -4.55 -7.42
C THR A 306 -4.39 -4.68 -6.00
N GLY A 307 -3.84 -3.61 -5.41
CA GLY A 307 -3.41 -3.63 -4.03
C GLY A 307 -4.56 -3.84 -3.04
N SER A 308 -5.69 -3.18 -3.26
CA SER A 308 -6.93 -3.39 -2.50
C SER A 308 -7.41 -4.84 -2.58
N LEU A 309 -7.44 -5.40 -3.78
CA LEU A 309 -7.88 -6.78 -4.02
C LEU A 309 -6.96 -7.79 -3.33
N ILE A 310 -5.63 -7.63 -3.47
CA ILE A 310 -4.66 -8.54 -2.84
C ILE A 310 -4.80 -8.51 -1.32
N LEU A 311 -4.90 -7.33 -0.71
CA LEU A 311 -4.99 -7.25 0.74
C LEU A 311 -6.35 -7.69 1.27
N SER A 312 -7.45 -7.40 0.55
CA SER A 312 -8.79 -7.93 0.87
C SER A 312 -8.83 -9.46 0.78
N ALA A 313 -8.28 -10.05 -0.29
CA ALA A 313 -8.15 -11.50 -0.41
C ALA A 313 -7.27 -12.11 0.69
N SER A 314 -6.16 -11.44 1.03
CA SER A 314 -5.29 -11.85 2.16
C SER A 314 -6.03 -11.78 3.49
N SER A 315 -6.95 -10.83 3.70
CA SER A 315 -7.81 -10.74 4.88
C SER A 315 -8.74 -11.96 4.97
N VAL A 316 -9.35 -12.36 3.86
CA VAL A 316 -10.16 -13.60 3.79
C VAL A 316 -9.32 -14.81 4.17
N VAL A 317 -8.14 -14.98 3.57
CA VAL A 317 -7.22 -16.08 3.88
C VAL A 317 -6.83 -16.06 5.36
N SER A 318 -6.49 -14.88 5.92
CA SER A 318 -6.12 -14.72 7.35
C SER A 318 -7.21 -15.23 8.31
N LYS A 319 -8.48 -15.12 7.93
CA LYS A 319 -9.64 -15.54 8.74
C LYS A 319 -10.01 -17.01 8.56
N THR A 320 -9.57 -17.65 7.46
CA THR A 320 -9.99 -19.00 7.07
C THR A 320 -8.91 -20.05 7.22
N LEU A 321 -7.63 -19.67 7.36
CA LEU A 321 -6.49 -20.59 7.50
C LEU A 321 -6.61 -21.51 8.72
N ILE A 322 -7.03 -20.98 9.86
CA ILE A 322 -7.20 -21.72 11.09
C ILE A 322 -8.58 -21.41 11.67
N PRO A 323 -9.46 -22.39 11.85
CA PRO A 323 -10.77 -22.18 12.47
C PRO A 323 -10.65 -21.53 13.85
N GLY A 324 -11.36 -20.43 14.07
CA GLY A 324 -11.39 -19.71 15.35
C GLY A 324 -10.21 -18.78 15.63
N ALA A 325 -9.21 -18.70 14.74
CA ALA A 325 -8.07 -17.79 14.90
C ALA A 325 -7.94 -16.85 13.69
N ILE A 326 -7.42 -15.65 13.94
CA ILE A 326 -7.09 -14.69 12.89
C ILE A 326 -5.56 -14.62 12.74
N PHE A 327 -5.07 -15.02 11.58
CA PHE A 327 -3.64 -15.01 11.30
C PHE A 327 -3.14 -13.58 11.08
N PRO A 328 -1.90 -13.22 11.51
CA PRO A 328 -1.33 -11.90 11.24
C PRO A 328 -1.27 -11.62 9.74
N ILE A 329 -1.81 -10.48 9.32
CA ILE A 329 -1.98 -10.16 7.89
C ILE A 329 -0.65 -10.00 7.15
N GLY A 330 0.38 -9.47 7.82
CA GLY A 330 1.71 -9.31 7.23
C GLY A 330 2.39 -10.66 6.93
N VAL A 331 2.11 -11.70 7.72
CA VAL A 331 2.58 -13.06 7.45
C VAL A 331 1.89 -13.61 6.20
N VAL A 332 0.56 -13.48 6.11
CA VAL A 332 -0.21 -13.94 4.94
C VAL A 332 0.27 -13.26 3.66
N THR A 333 0.42 -11.92 3.68
CA THR A 333 0.88 -11.18 2.50
C THR A 333 2.31 -11.55 2.11
N SER A 334 3.18 -11.89 3.08
CA SER A 334 4.54 -12.35 2.79
C SER A 334 4.56 -13.76 2.18
N LEU A 335 3.74 -14.68 2.71
CA LEU A 335 3.62 -16.04 2.17
C LEU A 335 3.07 -16.06 0.74
N ILE A 336 2.23 -15.11 0.35
CA ILE A 336 1.74 -14.94 -1.02
C ILE A 336 2.78 -14.18 -1.87
N GLY A 337 3.35 -13.12 -1.33
CA GLY A 337 4.21 -12.19 -2.06
C GLY A 337 5.56 -12.77 -2.43
N VAL A 338 6.20 -13.54 -1.54
CA VAL A 338 7.53 -14.14 -1.80
C VAL A 338 7.50 -15.14 -2.96
N PRO A 339 6.61 -16.15 -3.00
CA PRO A 339 6.52 -17.07 -4.14
C PRO A 339 6.17 -16.35 -5.45
N PHE A 340 5.26 -15.38 -5.40
CA PHE A 340 4.93 -14.56 -6.55
C PHE A 340 6.18 -13.83 -7.08
N PHE A 341 6.97 -13.23 -6.20
CA PHE A 341 8.18 -12.51 -6.57
C PHE A 341 9.27 -13.43 -7.14
N ILE A 342 9.46 -14.62 -6.54
CA ILE A 342 10.36 -15.65 -7.06
C ILE A 342 9.92 -16.08 -8.45
N SER A 343 8.63 -16.31 -8.67
CA SER A 343 8.10 -16.70 -9.97
C SER A 343 8.36 -15.65 -11.06
N LEU A 344 8.33 -14.37 -10.69
CA LEU A 344 8.66 -13.28 -11.60
C LEU A 344 10.14 -13.28 -12.00
N ILE A 345 11.04 -13.47 -11.05
CA ILE A 345 12.49 -13.52 -11.31
C ILE A 345 12.82 -14.72 -12.22
N LEU A 346 12.24 -15.88 -11.94
CA LEU A 346 12.49 -17.11 -12.71
C LEU A 346 11.76 -17.14 -14.06
N GLY A 347 10.57 -16.53 -14.15
CA GLY A 347 9.75 -16.48 -15.36
C GLY A 347 10.12 -15.39 -16.35
N GLY A 348 10.96 -14.43 -15.95
CA GLY A 348 11.41 -13.31 -16.77
C GLY A 348 12.27 -13.80 -17.93
N LYS A 349 11.65 -13.99 -19.10
CA LYS A 349 12.38 -14.07 -20.37
C LYS A 349 13.22 -12.79 -20.52
N LYS A 350 14.48 -12.94 -20.98
CA LYS A 350 15.57 -11.96 -21.12
C LYS A 350 15.28 -10.57 -21.76
N ASN A 351 14.04 -10.14 -21.96
CA ASN A 351 13.73 -8.97 -22.80
C ASN A 351 12.78 -7.93 -22.15
N SER A 352 12.72 -7.78 -20.83
CA SER A 352 11.81 -6.79 -20.22
C SER A 352 12.33 -6.08 -18.96
N TRP A 353 13.62 -5.73 -18.96
CA TRP A 353 14.17 -4.83 -17.92
C TRP A 353 14.80 -3.58 -18.57
#